data_162f809d44d4a18cc2ffff41a889ead9
#
_entry.id   162f809d44d4a18cc2ffff41a889ead9
#
_cell.length_a   1.000
_cell.length_b   1.000
_cell.length_c   1.000
_cell.angle_alpha   90.00
_cell.angle_beta   90.00
_cell.angle_gamma   90.00
#
_symmetry.space_group_name_H-M   'P 1'
#
loop_
_entity.id
_entity.type
_entity.pdbx_description
1 polymer ?
#
loop_
_entity_poly.entity_id
_entity_poly.type
_entity_poly.pdbx_seq_one_letter_code
_entity_poly.pdbx_strand_id
1 'polypeptide(L)'
;MRFITKLLPLILLSLFAFPVFKANAQTYLPVGPQTNVSVNTIIQGGWEPCYSDTYDVHMDVDTVLANCTGDRLMLTCLETGSNVIALLAQGERSDVIFDTGNTQDLHIANGVGWYFDNDSLGSWGFVRAGDTVSKDNCDTDASGANDERLCWHLNDEGGYRCGATIELNSSTAFQRIVLQPAVEQSSIPTLSEWGLIAMAVFMGIAGLLVVRRRKLTA
;
A
#
# COMPACT_ATOMS: atom_id res chain seq x y z
N MET A 1 -4.61 45.08 -64.32
CA MET A 1 -5.06 44.96 -62.93
C MET A 1 -5.61 43.57 -62.69
N ARG A 2 -4.81 42.70 -62.07
CA ARG A 2 -5.27 41.39 -61.58
C ARG A 2 -4.72 41.21 -60.17
N PHE A 3 -5.62 41.38 -59.19
CA PHE A 3 -5.35 41.10 -57.80
C PHE A 3 -5.38 39.57 -57.61
N ILE A 4 -4.22 38.98 -57.33
CA ILE A 4 -4.15 37.61 -56.87
C ILE A 4 -4.08 37.61 -55.35
N THR A 5 -5.24 37.38 -54.75
CA THR A 5 -5.36 37.14 -53.32
C THR A 5 -4.76 35.76 -52.99
N LYS A 6 -3.56 35.72 -52.45
CA LYS A 6 -2.98 34.48 -51.93
C LYS A 6 -3.60 34.17 -50.56
N LEU A 7 -4.56 33.25 -50.53
CA LEU A 7 -5.01 32.61 -49.30
C LEU A 7 -3.85 31.82 -48.71
N LEU A 8 -3.41 32.25 -47.55
CA LEU A 8 -2.48 31.52 -46.68
C LEU A 8 -3.26 30.45 -45.93
N PRO A 9 -3.03 29.17 -46.08
CA PRO A 9 -3.66 28.17 -45.19
C PRO A 9 -3.05 28.31 -43.80
N LEU A 10 -3.83 28.82 -42.88
CA LEU A 10 -3.53 28.79 -41.47
C LEU A 10 -3.67 27.32 -40.99
N ILE A 11 -2.60 26.57 -41.02
CA ILE A 11 -2.59 25.26 -40.38
C ILE A 11 -2.59 25.52 -38.88
N LEU A 12 -3.79 25.46 -38.30
CA LEU A 12 -4.00 25.41 -36.88
C LEU A 12 -3.44 24.04 -36.43
N LEU A 13 -2.21 24.03 -35.96
CA LEU A 13 -1.65 22.89 -35.24
C LEU A 13 -2.34 22.87 -33.87
N SER A 14 -3.53 22.24 -33.79
CA SER A 14 -4.18 21.96 -32.55
C SER A 14 -3.30 20.96 -31.82
N LEU A 15 -2.50 21.45 -30.87
CA LEU A 15 -1.89 20.60 -29.83
C LEU A 15 -3.05 19.95 -29.08
N PHE A 16 -3.35 18.71 -29.42
CA PHE A 16 -4.13 17.83 -28.58
C PHE A 16 -3.28 17.55 -27.33
N ALA A 17 -3.38 18.43 -26.35
CA ALA A 17 -2.99 18.09 -24.99
C ALA A 17 -3.98 17.02 -24.53
N PHE A 18 -3.65 15.76 -24.72
CA PHE A 18 -4.37 14.67 -24.06
C PHE A 18 -4.18 14.88 -22.56
N PRO A 19 -5.28 15.11 -21.80
CA PRO A 19 -5.16 15.09 -20.35
C PRO A 19 -4.65 13.72 -19.96
N VAL A 20 -3.46 13.64 -19.39
CA VAL A 20 -2.99 12.44 -18.69
C VAL A 20 -3.90 12.33 -17.48
N PHE A 21 -4.96 11.53 -17.59
CA PHE A 21 -5.73 11.13 -16.44
C PHE A 21 -4.80 10.30 -15.56
N LYS A 22 -4.26 10.91 -14.51
CA LYS A 22 -3.77 10.15 -13.38
C LYS A 22 -5.00 9.43 -12.84
N ALA A 23 -5.07 8.13 -13.05
CA ALA A 23 -5.96 7.30 -12.28
C ALA A 23 -5.46 7.43 -10.84
N ASN A 24 -6.14 8.25 -10.02
CA ASN A 24 -5.96 8.20 -8.59
C ASN A 24 -6.44 6.80 -8.20
N ALA A 25 -5.50 5.90 -7.91
CA ALA A 25 -5.83 4.64 -7.30
C ALA A 25 -6.59 4.98 -6.02
N GLN A 26 -7.84 4.54 -5.94
CA GLN A 26 -8.65 4.76 -4.75
C GLN A 26 -7.94 4.05 -3.60
N THR A 27 -7.42 4.81 -2.65
CA THR A 27 -6.68 4.27 -1.51
C THR A 27 -7.66 3.48 -0.63
N TYR A 28 -7.41 2.20 -0.42
CA TYR A 28 -8.18 1.34 0.47
C TYR A 28 -7.78 1.63 1.92
N LEU A 29 -8.58 2.43 2.62
CA LEU A 29 -8.35 2.84 4.02
C LEU A 29 -9.56 2.48 4.89
N PRO A 30 -9.78 1.19 5.18
CA PRO A 30 -10.91 0.77 6.00
C PRO A 30 -10.77 1.26 7.45
N VAL A 31 -11.91 1.47 8.09
CA VAL A 31 -12.02 1.77 9.53
C VAL A 31 -12.40 0.48 10.27
N GLY A 32 -11.70 0.18 11.33
CA GLY A 32 -11.87 -1.07 12.10
C GLY A 32 -11.35 -2.31 11.38
N PRO A 33 -11.39 -3.48 12.04
CA PRO A 33 -11.06 -4.76 11.43
C PRO A 33 -11.98 -5.10 10.27
N GLN A 34 -11.45 -5.75 9.24
CA GLN A 34 -12.20 -6.23 8.08
C GLN A 34 -11.93 -7.72 7.87
N THR A 35 -12.94 -8.46 7.46
CA THR A 35 -12.85 -9.90 7.17
C THR A 35 -13.14 -10.20 5.70
N ASN A 36 -12.58 -11.29 5.19
CA ASN A 36 -12.85 -11.83 3.85
C ASN A 36 -12.64 -10.83 2.70
N VAL A 37 -11.54 -10.09 2.75
CA VAL A 37 -11.20 -9.09 1.72
C VAL A 37 -10.30 -9.70 0.66
N SER A 38 -10.62 -9.49 -0.62
CA SER A 38 -9.76 -9.95 -1.71
C SER A 38 -8.38 -9.27 -1.67
N VAL A 39 -7.31 -10.05 -1.81
CA VAL A 39 -5.93 -9.52 -1.96
C VAL A 39 -5.88 -8.48 -3.08
N ASN A 40 -6.58 -8.72 -4.18
CA ASN A 40 -6.62 -7.79 -5.31
C ASN A 40 -7.22 -6.42 -4.93
N THR A 41 -8.24 -6.39 -4.07
CA THR A 41 -8.81 -5.13 -3.55
C THR A 41 -7.78 -4.31 -2.79
N ILE A 42 -6.94 -4.97 -2.00
CA ILE A 42 -5.92 -4.33 -1.19
C ILE A 42 -4.80 -3.77 -2.08
N ILE A 43 -4.28 -4.60 -3.00
CA ILE A 43 -3.21 -4.19 -3.93
C ILE A 43 -3.67 -3.05 -4.85
N GLN A 44 -4.87 -3.14 -5.41
CA GLN A 44 -5.45 -2.06 -6.23
C GLN A 44 -5.77 -0.82 -5.39
N GLY A 45 -6.00 -0.99 -4.10
CA GLY A 45 -6.19 0.08 -3.14
C GLY A 45 -4.90 0.78 -2.70
N GLY A 46 -3.76 0.46 -3.31
CA GLY A 46 -2.49 1.14 -3.10
C GLY A 46 -1.64 0.56 -1.96
N TRP A 47 -1.82 -0.71 -1.61
CA TRP A 47 -1.00 -1.40 -0.62
C TRP A 47 -0.04 -2.39 -1.28
N GLU A 48 1.17 -2.52 -0.71
CA GLU A 48 2.15 -3.52 -1.09
C GLU A 48 2.67 -4.29 0.13
N PRO A 49 2.95 -5.60 -0.01
CA PRO A 49 3.52 -6.37 1.09
C PRO A 49 4.99 -5.95 1.32
N CYS A 50 5.34 -5.67 2.57
CA CYS A 50 6.71 -5.42 3.02
C CYS A 50 7.26 -6.57 3.86
N TYR A 51 6.40 -7.45 4.37
CA TYR A 51 6.74 -8.69 5.02
C TYR A 51 5.67 -9.75 4.75
N SER A 52 6.10 -10.99 4.57
CA SER A 52 5.20 -12.14 4.45
C SER A 52 5.92 -13.41 4.87
N ASP A 53 5.27 -14.20 5.74
CA ASP A 53 5.74 -15.51 6.16
C ASP A 53 4.58 -16.37 6.68
N THR A 54 4.82 -17.67 6.86
CA THR A 54 3.88 -18.58 7.51
C THR A 54 3.96 -18.46 9.03
N TYR A 55 2.96 -18.97 9.73
CA TYR A 55 2.87 -18.87 11.18
C TYR A 55 3.88 -19.77 11.93
N ASP A 56 4.50 -20.73 11.27
CA ASP A 56 5.56 -21.59 11.83
C ASP A 56 6.95 -20.94 11.82
N VAL A 57 7.11 -19.80 11.17
CA VAL A 57 8.39 -19.08 11.10
C VAL A 57 8.48 -18.06 12.23
N HIS A 58 9.63 -18.02 12.90
CA HIS A 58 9.94 -16.99 13.88
C HIS A 58 9.92 -15.59 13.24
N MET A 59 9.28 -14.64 13.92
CA MET A 59 9.25 -13.25 13.47
C MET A 59 10.32 -12.43 14.19
N ASP A 60 11.33 -11.98 13.47
CA ASP A 60 12.22 -10.91 13.92
C ASP A 60 11.54 -9.56 13.61
N VAL A 61 10.90 -8.99 14.63
CA VAL A 61 10.12 -7.76 14.47
C VAL A 61 10.98 -6.57 14.06
N ASP A 62 12.22 -6.50 14.50
CA ASP A 62 13.13 -5.41 14.12
C ASP A 62 13.43 -5.46 12.62
N THR A 63 13.66 -6.64 12.08
CA THR A 63 13.81 -6.84 10.63
C THR A 63 12.53 -6.50 9.87
N VAL A 64 11.36 -6.89 10.38
CA VAL A 64 10.07 -6.53 9.78
C VAL A 64 9.91 -5.02 9.74
N LEU A 65 10.13 -4.34 10.86
CA LEU A 65 9.96 -2.89 10.96
C LEU A 65 11.01 -2.10 10.16
N ALA A 66 12.20 -2.68 9.94
CA ALA A 66 13.21 -2.09 9.07
C ALA A 66 12.82 -2.16 7.58
N ASN A 67 12.08 -3.19 7.19
CA ASN A 67 11.57 -3.37 5.81
C ASN A 67 10.26 -2.63 5.57
N CYS A 68 9.38 -2.58 6.57
CA CYS A 68 8.06 -1.94 6.52
C CYS A 68 8.17 -0.48 6.98
N THR A 69 8.67 0.41 6.13
CA THR A 69 9.00 1.80 6.47
C THR A 69 7.90 2.82 6.17
N GLY A 70 6.79 2.37 5.59
CA GLY A 70 5.64 3.23 5.27
C GLY A 70 5.09 3.94 6.51
N ASP A 71 4.46 5.09 6.31
CA ASP A 71 3.79 5.88 7.36
C ASP A 71 2.52 5.21 7.91
N ARG A 72 1.99 4.24 7.19
CA ARG A 72 0.88 3.38 7.58
C ARG A 72 1.28 1.91 7.49
N LEU A 73 0.69 1.08 8.34
CA LEU A 73 0.83 -0.37 8.29
C LEU A 73 -0.56 -1.03 8.28
N MET A 74 -0.62 -2.17 7.61
CA MET A 74 -1.77 -3.06 7.65
C MET A 74 -1.30 -4.46 8.08
N LEU A 75 -1.84 -4.97 9.18
CA LEU A 75 -1.60 -6.33 9.62
C LEU A 75 -2.69 -7.24 9.05
N THR A 76 -2.28 -8.38 8.50
CA THR A 76 -3.23 -9.30 7.85
C THR A 76 -2.88 -10.74 8.11
N CYS A 77 -3.88 -11.60 8.05
CA CYS A 77 -3.69 -13.04 7.98
C CYS A 77 -4.62 -13.69 6.95
N LEU A 78 -4.19 -14.80 6.40
CA LEU A 78 -4.93 -15.59 5.41
C LEU A 78 -4.48 -17.06 5.42
N GLU A 79 -5.28 -17.94 4.86
CA GLU A 79 -4.84 -19.30 4.55
C GLU A 79 -3.75 -19.27 3.48
N THR A 80 -2.73 -20.11 3.63
CA THR A 80 -1.60 -20.20 2.70
C THR A 80 -2.08 -20.55 1.30
N GLY A 81 -1.72 -19.71 0.32
CA GLY A 81 -2.15 -19.86 -1.07
C GLY A 81 -3.54 -19.29 -1.37
N SER A 82 -4.26 -18.74 -0.39
CA SER A 82 -5.50 -18.04 -0.61
C SER A 82 -5.27 -16.68 -1.29
N ASN A 83 -6.25 -16.23 -2.05
CA ASN A 83 -6.33 -14.86 -2.58
C ASN A 83 -7.34 -13.98 -1.81
N VAL A 84 -7.79 -14.48 -0.65
CA VAL A 84 -8.69 -13.78 0.27
C VAL A 84 -8.01 -13.63 1.61
N ILE A 85 -7.85 -12.39 2.05
CA ILE A 85 -7.42 -12.07 3.41
C ILE A 85 -8.54 -12.42 4.37
N ALA A 86 -8.29 -13.30 5.32
CA ALA A 86 -9.27 -13.72 6.30
C ALA A 86 -9.59 -12.57 7.27
N LEU A 87 -8.55 -11.85 7.70
CA LEU A 87 -8.67 -10.72 8.62
C LEU A 87 -7.58 -9.69 8.35
N LEU A 88 -7.94 -8.41 8.43
CA LEU A 88 -7.00 -7.29 8.38
C LEU A 88 -7.45 -6.12 9.24
N ALA A 89 -6.48 -5.29 9.64
CA ALA A 89 -6.71 -3.92 10.10
C ALA A 89 -5.54 -3.03 9.70
N GLN A 90 -5.78 -1.73 9.53
CA GLN A 90 -4.75 -0.74 9.16
C GLN A 90 -4.81 0.48 10.06
N GLY A 91 -3.67 1.16 10.23
CA GLY A 91 -3.54 2.39 11.00
C GLY A 91 -2.27 3.16 10.63
N GLU A 92 -2.10 4.34 11.21
CA GLU A 92 -0.81 5.01 11.19
C GLU A 92 0.25 4.07 11.79
N ARG A 93 1.46 4.08 11.25
CA ARG A 93 2.54 3.25 11.77
C ARG A 93 2.74 3.43 13.27
N SER A 94 2.72 4.68 13.75
CA SER A 94 2.87 5.03 15.16
C SER A 94 1.79 4.42 16.06
N ASP A 95 0.59 4.18 15.52
CA ASP A 95 -0.51 3.56 16.27
C ASP A 95 -0.36 2.03 16.29
N VAL A 96 0.01 1.45 15.15
CA VAL A 96 0.11 -0.01 14.97
C VAL A 96 1.24 -0.63 15.79
N ILE A 97 2.29 0.14 16.05
CA ILE A 97 3.47 -0.29 16.85
C ILE A 97 3.55 0.42 18.20
N PHE A 98 2.42 0.95 18.69
CA PHE A 98 2.41 1.65 19.98
C PHE A 98 2.42 0.66 21.13
N ASP A 99 3.48 0.68 21.93
CA ASP A 99 3.54 -0.06 23.18
C ASP A 99 2.95 0.79 24.32
N THR A 100 1.89 0.29 24.95
CA THR A 100 1.24 0.93 26.11
C THR A 100 2.02 0.70 27.39
N GLY A 101 3.03 -0.16 27.40
CA GLY A 101 3.75 -0.56 28.61
C GLY A 101 2.93 -1.37 29.60
N ASN A 102 1.79 -1.88 29.18
CA ASN A 102 0.83 -2.61 30.03
C ASN A 102 0.19 -3.77 29.24
N THR A 103 0.06 -4.93 29.86
CA THR A 103 -0.39 -6.17 29.23
C THR A 103 -1.88 -6.20 28.89
N GLN A 104 -2.68 -5.32 29.46
CA GLN A 104 -4.14 -5.27 29.30
C GLN A 104 -4.63 -4.06 28.50
N ASP A 105 -3.79 -3.04 28.35
CA ASP A 105 -4.19 -1.78 27.73
C ASP A 105 -4.01 -1.83 26.20
N LEU A 106 -5.02 -1.33 25.52
CA LEU A 106 -5.02 -1.15 24.06
C LEU A 106 -4.75 0.31 23.69
N HIS A 107 -4.02 0.50 22.61
CA HIS A 107 -3.97 1.78 21.91
C HIS A 107 -5.12 1.83 20.91
N ILE A 108 -6.09 2.73 21.13
CA ILE A 108 -7.28 2.82 20.27
C ILE A 108 -7.06 3.86 19.17
N ALA A 109 -7.03 3.39 17.94
CA ALA A 109 -6.93 4.24 16.76
C ALA A 109 -7.65 3.61 15.56
N ASN A 110 -8.25 4.41 14.70
CA ASN A 110 -8.96 3.98 13.48
C ASN A 110 -10.02 2.89 13.72
N GLY A 111 -10.71 2.90 14.86
CA GLY A 111 -11.71 1.87 15.19
C GLY A 111 -11.13 0.50 15.55
N VAL A 112 -9.84 0.45 15.81
CA VAL A 112 -9.04 -0.75 16.13
C VAL A 112 -8.42 -0.57 17.51
N GLY A 113 -8.40 -1.63 18.31
CA GLY A 113 -7.60 -1.74 19.51
C GLY A 113 -6.27 -2.41 19.19
N TRP A 114 -5.23 -1.61 19.02
CA TRP A 114 -3.88 -2.06 18.72
C TRP A 114 -3.15 -2.48 19.98
N TYR A 115 -2.29 -3.49 19.86
CA TYR A 115 -1.31 -3.84 20.86
C TYR A 115 -0.01 -4.29 20.20
N PHE A 116 1.06 -3.79 20.75
CA PHE A 116 2.42 -4.11 20.40
C PHE A 116 3.22 -4.19 21.69
N ASP A 117 3.91 -5.29 21.89
CA ASP A 117 4.75 -5.53 23.04
C ASP A 117 6.00 -6.27 22.55
N ASN A 118 7.13 -5.59 22.53
CA ASN A 118 8.41 -6.14 22.06
C ASN A 118 9.27 -6.68 23.21
N ASP A 119 8.69 -6.95 24.36
CA ASP A 119 9.37 -7.60 25.47
C ASP A 119 9.52 -9.13 25.26
N SER A 120 10.08 -9.83 26.23
CA SER A 120 10.50 -11.23 26.11
C SER A 120 9.42 -12.25 25.72
N LEU A 121 8.15 -11.92 25.96
CA LEU A 121 6.98 -12.71 25.53
C LEU A 121 6.13 -11.93 24.50
N GLY A 122 6.79 -11.03 23.78
CA GLY A 122 6.16 -10.04 22.95
C GLY A 122 5.07 -10.51 22.01
N SER A 123 4.06 -9.70 21.83
CA SER A 123 2.99 -9.94 20.89
C SER A 123 2.66 -8.71 20.06
N TRP A 124 2.18 -8.95 18.86
CA TRP A 124 1.75 -7.91 17.94
C TRP A 124 0.40 -8.28 17.34
N GLY A 125 -0.55 -7.38 17.44
CA GLY A 125 -1.86 -7.68 16.92
C GLY A 125 -2.88 -6.58 17.12
N PHE A 126 -4.13 -6.97 16.95
CA PHE A 126 -5.26 -6.07 17.11
C PHE A 126 -6.55 -6.82 17.47
N VAL A 127 -7.47 -6.05 18.02
CA VAL A 127 -8.86 -6.45 18.29
C VAL A 127 -9.78 -5.31 17.84
N ARG A 128 -11.09 -5.53 17.91
CA ARG A 128 -12.07 -4.44 17.79
C ARG A 128 -11.88 -3.44 18.93
N ALA A 129 -12.03 -2.16 18.64
CA ALA A 129 -11.97 -1.11 19.65
C ALA A 129 -13.00 -1.39 20.77
N GLY A 130 -12.51 -1.42 22.02
CA GLY A 130 -13.33 -1.66 23.20
C GLY A 130 -13.35 -3.12 23.71
N ASP A 131 -12.75 -4.05 22.96
CA ASP A 131 -12.52 -5.42 23.46
C ASP A 131 -11.37 -5.45 24.49
N THR A 132 -11.29 -6.53 25.24
CA THR A 132 -10.20 -6.78 26.20
C THR A 132 -9.16 -7.72 25.58
N VAL A 133 -7.90 -7.58 25.98
CA VAL A 133 -6.77 -8.42 25.52
C VAL A 133 -5.92 -8.89 26.69
N SER A 134 -5.11 -9.93 26.44
CA SER A 134 -3.95 -10.29 27.26
C SER A 134 -2.75 -10.41 26.34
N LYS A 135 -1.89 -9.40 26.32
CA LYS A 135 -0.72 -9.35 25.42
C LYS A 135 0.32 -10.42 25.74
N ASP A 136 0.54 -10.71 27.01
CA ASP A 136 1.54 -11.68 27.45
C ASP A 136 1.32 -13.10 26.87
N ASN A 137 0.08 -13.43 26.53
CA ASN A 137 -0.29 -14.73 26.01
C ASN A 137 -0.85 -14.66 24.59
N CYS A 138 -0.48 -13.67 23.84
CA CYS A 138 -0.99 -13.44 22.50
C CYS A 138 -2.53 -13.51 22.42
N ASP A 139 -3.21 -12.83 23.34
CA ASP A 139 -4.68 -12.77 23.42
C ASP A 139 -5.35 -14.15 23.63
N THR A 140 -4.68 -15.09 24.32
CA THR A 140 -5.20 -16.45 24.56
C THR A 140 -6.44 -16.47 25.43
N ASP A 141 -6.61 -15.50 26.34
CA ASP A 141 -7.74 -15.43 27.26
C ASP A 141 -9.05 -14.96 26.61
N ALA A 142 -8.97 -14.49 25.37
CA ALA A 142 -10.15 -14.09 24.64
C ALA A 142 -10.96 -15.31 24.21
N SER A 143 -12.13 -15.49 24.79
CA SER A 143 -13.05 -16.58 24.45
C SER A 143 -13.31 -16.66 22.94
N GLY A 144 -13.03 -17.78 22.37
CA GLY A 144 -12.79 -18.19 21.03
C GLY A 144 -13.70 -17.85 19.86
N ALA A 145 -14.73 -17.08 19.97
CA ALA A 145 -15.69 -16.91 18.87
C ALA A 145 -15.58 -15.60 18.10
N ASN A 146 -14.51 -14.82 18.31
CA ASN A 146 -14.38 -13.51 17.69
C ASN A 146 -13.47 -13.59 16.47
N ASP A 147 -14.02 -13.40 15.29
CA ASP A 147 -13.33 -13.40 14.00
C ASP A 147 -12.55 -12.12 13.69
N GLU A 148 -12.60 -11.12 14.57
CA GLU A 148 -11.93 -9.82 14.38
C GLU A 148 -10.69 -9.63 15.26
N ARG A 149 -10.06 -10.73 15.69
CA ARG A 149 -8.85 -10.72 16.52
C ARG A 149 -7.67 -11.31 15.77
N LEU A 150 -6.55 -10.61 15.79
CA LEU A 150 -5.29 -11.08 15.26
C LEU A 150 -4.21 -10.99 16.32
N CYS A 151 -3.39 -12.04 16.45
CA CYS A 151 -2.21 -12.01 17.29
C CYS A 151 -1.06 -12.83 16.73
N TRP A 152 0.13 -12.25 16.79
CA TRP A 152 1.41 -12.87 16.47
C TRP A 152 2.35 -12.82 17.67
N HIS A 153 3.08 -13.90 17.92
CA HIS A 153 4.23 -13.87 18.80
C HIS A 153 5.43 -13.25 18.09
N LEU A 154 6.19 -12.43 18.80
CA LEU A 154 7.34 -11.70 18.25
C LEU A 154 8.68 -12.36 18.53
N ASN A 155 8.83 -13.03 19.67
CA ASN A 155 10.11 -13.46 20.17
C ASN A 155 10.28 -14.98 20.31
N ASP A 156 9.30 -15.76 19.93
CA ASP A 156 9.34 -17.21 20.08
C ASP A 156 8.78 -17.92 18.85
N GLU A 157 7.55 -18.32 18.86
CA GLU A 157 6.89 -18.98 17.74
C GLU A 157 6.17 -17.98 16.85
N GLY A 158 5.89 -18.36 15.62
CA GLY A 158 5.53 -17.41 14.58
C GLY A 158 4.22 -16.68 14.73
N GLY A 159 3.21 -17.24 15.34
CA GLY A 159 1.92 -16.59 15.46
C GLY A 159 0.93 -17.43 16.23
N TYR A 160 -0.13 -16.84 16.71
CA TYR A 160 -1.09 -17.58 17.53
C TYR A 160 -2.49 -17.59 16.90
N ARG A 161 -2.94 -16.46 16.37
CA ARG A 161 -4.34 -16.29 16.03
C ARG A 161 -4.57 -15.56 14.71
N CYS A 162 -5.50 -16.09 13.92
CA CYS A 162 -6.04 -15.44 12.73
C CYS A 162 -7.57 -15.51 12.79
N GLY A 163 -8.21 -14.45 13.26
CA GLY A 163 -9.65 -14.42 13.48
C GLY A 163 -10.10 -15.44 14.53
N ALA A 164 -11.07 -16.27 14.18
CA ALA A 164 -11.56 -17.34 15.05
C ALA A 164 -10.61 -18.55 15.14
N THR A 165 -9.65 -18.68 14.25
CA THR A 165 -8.67 -19.78 14.25
C THR A 165 -7.53 -19.45 15.20
N ILE A 166 -7.31 -20.31 16.19
CA ILE A 166 -6.29 -20.18 17.24
C ILE A 166 -5.29 -21.35 17.19
N GLU A 167 -4.24 -21.28 18.01
CA GLU A 167 -3.19 -22.30 18.13
C GLU A 167 -2.42 -22.51 16.83
N LEU A 168 -2.13 -21.43 16.13
CA LEU A 168 -1.46 -21.45 14.83
C LEU A 168 0.08 -21.43 14.92
N ASN A 169 0.68 -21.43 16.11
CA ASN A 169 2.13 -21.23 16.34
C ASN A 169 2.93 -22.16 15.49
N SER A 170 2.82 -23.11 14.95
CA SER A 170 3.66 -23.93 14.06
C SER A 170 2.93 -24.28 12.76
N SER A 171 2.01 -23.43 12.37
CA SER A 171 1.15 -23.69 11.22
C SER A 171 1.73 -23.15 9.92
N THR A 172 1.95 -24.04 8.95
CA THR A 172 2.21 -23.67 7.56
C THR A 172 0.93 -23.39 6.77
N ALA A 173 -0.24 -23.68 7.35
CA ALA A 173 -1.53 -23.49 6.69
C ALA A 173 -2.02 -22.03 6.69
N PHE A 174 -1.39 -21.18 7.49
CA PHE A 174 -1.71 -19.75 7.55
C PHE A 174 -0.47 -18.90 7.29
N GLN A 175 -0.70 -17.75 6.67
CA GLN A 175 0.30 -16.70 6.43
C GLN A 175 -0.09 -15.43 7.16
N ARG A 176 0.94 -14.71 7.61
CA ARG A 176 0.86 -13.34 8.10
C ARG A 176 1.55 -12.42 7.09
N ILE A 177 0.94 -11.29 6.81
CA ILE A 177 1.49 -10.31 5.89
C ILE A 177 1.37 -8.94 6.54
N VAL A 178 2.48 -8.20 6.54
CA VAL A 178 2.46 -6.76 6.80
C VAL A 178 2.50 -6.04 5.46
N LEU A 179 1.56 -5.11 5.27
CA LEU A 179 1.55 -4.27 4.09
C LEU A 179 1.77 -2.82 4.49
N GLN A 180 2.30 -2.06 3.56
CA GLN A 180 2.49 -0.62 3.64
C GLN A 180 1.91 0.04 2.39
N PRO A 181 1.67 1.37 2.38
CA PRO A 181 1.34 2.08 1.16
C PRO A 181 2.40 1.82 0.10
N ALA A 182 1.96 1.45 -1.09
CA ALA A 182 2.85 1.31 -2.23
C ALA A 182 3.52 2.66 -2.51
N VAL A 183 4.83 2.65 -2.65
CA VAL A 183 5.56 3.85 -3.04
C VAL A 183 5.06 4.24 -4.42
N GLU A 184 4.36 5.39 -4.52
CA GLU A 184 4.04 5.92 -5.84
C GLU A 184 5.36 6.07 -6.61
N GLN A 185 5.58 5.18 -7.56
CA GLN A 185 6.61 5.44 -8.55
C GLN A 185 6.18 6.72 -9.27
N SER A 186 6.74 7.84 -8.82
CA SER A 186 6.67 9.06 -9.61
C SER A 186 7.20 8.66 -10.99
N SER A 187 6.31 8.59 -11.97
CA SER A 187 6.70 8.34 -13.34
C SER A 187 7.57 9.52 -13.76
N ILE A 188 8.88 9.42 -13.46
CA ILE A 188 9.86 10.32 -14.06
C ILE A 188 9.66 10.10 -15.56
N PRO A 189 9.32 11.15 -16.34
CA PRO A 189 9.15 11.00 -17.77
C PRO A 189 10.35 10.23 -18.33
N THR A 190 10.10 9.10 -18.96
CA THR A 190 11.17 8.26 -19.46
C THR A 190 12.02 9.06 -20.44
N LEU A 191 13.29 8.70 -20.59
CA LEU A 191 14.19 9.36 -21.57
C LEU A 191 13.55 9.41 -22.97
N SER A 192 12.66 8.45 -23.29
CA SER A 192 11.90 8.44 -24.54
C SER A 192 10.84 9.56 -24.62
N GLU A 193 10.19 9.92 -23.52
CA GLU A 193 9.22 11.03 -23.49
C GLU A 193 9.91 12.37 -23.62
N TRP A 194 11.01 12.58 -22.91
CA TRP A 194 11.87 13.76 -23.11
C TRP A 194 12.46 13.81 -24.50
N GLY A 195 12.85 12.65 -25.06
CA GLY A 195 13.33 12.53 -26.45
C GLY A 195 12.27 12.93 -27.47
N LEU A 196 11.02 12.51 -27.27
CA LEU A 196 9.89 12.88 -28.13
C LEU A 196 9.59 14.39 -28.06
N ILE A 197 9.59 14.97 -26.88
CA ILE A 197 9.39 16.42 -26.68
C ILE A 197 10.51 17.21 -27.35
N ALA A 198 11.76 16.81 -27.11
CA ALA A 198 12.92 17.46 -27.76
C ALA A 198 12.83 17.34 -29.27
N MET A 199 12.51 16.20 -29.83
CA MET A 199 12.38 15.96 -31.26
C MET A 199 11.26 16.81 -31.88
N ALA A 200 10.11 16.93 -31.22
CA ALA A 200 9.01 17.77 -31.67
C ALA A 200 9.42 19.26 -31.71
N VAL A 201 10.15 19.73 -30.71
CA VAL A 201 10.67 21.11 -30.67
C VAL A 201 11.70 21.34 -31.80
N PHE A 202 12.63 20.41 -31.98
CA PHE A 202 13.62 20.52 -33.09
C PHE A 202 12.98 20.52 -34.47
N MET A 203 12.00 19.65 -34.71
CA MET A 203 11.26 19.64 -35.97
C MET A 203 10.46 20.93 -36.20
N GLY A 204 9.86 21.47 -35.16
CA GLY A 204 9.15 22.75 -35.21
C GLY A 204 10.07 23.92 -35.60
N ILE A 205 11.26 23.99 -34.95
CA ILE A 205 12.25 25.02 -35.25
C ILE A 205 12.78 24.88 -36.69
N ALA A 206 13.13 23.67 -37.12
CA ALA A 206 13.61 23.40 -38.47
C ALA A 206 12.56 23.79 -39.53
N GLY A 207 11.31 23.46 -39.32
CA GLY A 207 10.19 23.84 -40.18
C GLY A 207 10.02 25.35 -40.31
N LEU A 208 10.12 26.08 -39.20
CA LEU A 208 10.07 27.54 -39.19
C LEU A 208 11.24 28.19 -39.98
N LEU A 209 12.45 27.65 -39.85
CA LEU A 209 13.61 28.13 -40.56
C LEU A 209 13.49 27.91 -42.06
N VAL A 210 12.96 26.79 -42.52
CA VAL A 210 12.73 26.49 -43.93
C VAL A 210 11.69 27.44 -44.53
N VAL A 211 10.59 27.68 -43.81
CA VAL A 211 9.53 28.62 -44.25
C VAL A 211 10.07 30.06 -44.35
N ARG A 212 10.88 30.49 -43.37
CA ARG A 212 11.52 31.81 -43.40
C ARG A 212 12.48 31.98 -44.59
N ARG A 213 13.32 30.97 -44.89
CA ARG A 213 14.24 31.03 -46.04
C ARG A 213 13.51 31.15 -47.38
N ARG A 214 12.39 30.44 -47.56
CA ARG A 214 11.56 30.52 -48.77
C ARG A 214 10.91 31.88 -48.98
N LYS A 215 10.63 32.63 -47.91
CA LYS A 215 10.08 33.99 -48.00
C LYS A 215 11.14 35.06 -48.40
N LEU A 216 12.43 34.78 -48.21
CA LEU A 216 13.51 35.71 -48.51
C LEU A 216 14.04 35.55 -49.96
N THR A 217 13.65 34.47 -50.65
CA THR A 217 14.08 34.15 -52.02
C THR A 217 12.97 34.32 -53.07
N ALA A 218 11.81 34.81 -52.66
CA ALA A 218 10.65 35.16 -53.49
C ALA A 218 10.44 36.67 -53.47
#